data_cf90a571316a70c24b700af05a0060ac
#
_entry.id   cf90a571316a70c24b700af05a0060ac
#
_cell.length_a   1.000
_cell.length_b   1.000
_cell.length_c   1.000
_cell.angle_alpha   90.00
_cell.angle_beta   90.00
_cell.angle_gamma   90.00
#
_symmetry.space_group_name_H-M   'P 1'
#
loop_
_entity.id
_entity.type
_entity.pdbx_description
1 polymer ?
#
loop_
_entity_poly.entity_id
_entity_poly.type
_entity_poly.pdbx_seq_one_letter_code
_entity_poly.pdbx_strand_id
1 'polypeptide(L)'
;MRKVLITGRIGSGKSEVSKILGALGYSVYDSDSRTKALYADPVVAQKIESEVGVELARMGKLFENPELLKKLESVVHPLVLSDFERFAAQSASDPVFFESAIAADKPLFDGVFDDVILVRAPYRTRVERNEKAAVRDAFQREPSRYDFLIENDGSLEELKEKTELILRQL
;
A
#
# COMPACT_ATOMS: atom_id res chain seq x y z
N MET A 1 -5.02 -13.69 14.09
CA MET A 1 -4.02 -13.23 13.09
C MET A 1 -4.10 -11.71 13.02
N ARG A 2 -3.05 -11.06 13.41
CA ARG A 2 -2.93 -9.60 13.46
C ARG A 2 -2.63 -9.07 12.05
N LYS A 3 -3.35 -8.05 11.61
CA LYS A 3 -3.21 -7.41 10.31
C LYS A 3 -2.61 -6.01 10.50
N VAL A 4 -1.49 -5.74 9.86
CA VAL A 4 -0.74 -4.49 10.04
C VAL A 4 -0.60 -3.75 8.72
N LEU A 5 -1.05 -2.50 8.68
CA LEU A 5 -0.86 -1.63 7.52
C LEU A 5 0.52 -0.96 7.55
N ILE A 6 1.26 -1.05 6.46
CA ILE A 6 2.46 -0.25 6.20
C ILE A 6 2.07 0.84 5.20
N THR A 7 2.10 2.08 5.63
CA THR A 7 1.73 3.22 4.80
C THR A 7 2.77 4.33 4.83
N GLY A 8 2.60 5.32 3.97
CA GLY A 8 3.51 6.46 3.83
C GLY A 8 3.57 6.93 2.38
N ARG A 9 4.03 8.15 2.17
CA ARG A 9 4.11 8.77 0.85
C ARG A 9 5.09 8.04 -0.07
N ILE A 10 4.95 8.24 -1.38
CA ILE A 10 5.89 7.70 -2.38
C ILE A 10 7.32 8.12 -2.06
N GLY A 11 8.29 7.22 -2.21
CA GLY A 11 9.70 7.44 -1.87
C GLY A 11 10.02 7.38 -0.37
N SER A 12 9.04 7.15 0.53
CA SER A 12 9.29 7.05 1.98
C SER A 12 10.10 5.81 2.38
N GLY A 13 10.08 4.75 1.58
CA GLY A 13 10.81 3.50 1.86
C GLY A 13 9.94 2.35 2.37
N LYS A 14 8.61 2.41 2.20
CA LYS A 14 7.70 1.30 2.54
C LYS A 14 8.16 -0.03 1.97
N SER A 15 8.51 -0.06 0.68
CA SER A 15 8.93 -1.30 0.00
C SER A 15 10.24 -1.86 0.54
N GLU A 16 11.13 -1.02 1.12
CA GLU A 16 12.32 -1.53 1.82
C GLU A 16 11.93 -2.15 3.18
N VAL A 17 11.00 -1.52 3.92
CA VAL A 17 10.42 -2.12 5.13
C VAL A 17 9.76 -3.46 4.80
N SER A 18 8.98 -3.52 3.72
CA SER A 18 8.34 -4.76 3.23
C SER A 18 9.36 -5.87 2.91
N LYS A 19 10.48 -5.52 2.27
CA LYS A 19 11.57 -6.48 2.00
C LYS A 19 12.24 -6.98 3.28
N ILE A 20 12.49 -6.09 4.25
CA ILE A 20 13.05 -6.47 5.55
C ILE A 20 12.12 -7.45 6.26
N LEU A 21 10.82 -7.17 6.31
CA LEU A 21 9.82 -8.05 6.90
C LEU A 21 9.77 -9.41 6.20
N GLY A 22 9.78 -9.42 4.86
CA GLY A 22 9.83 -10.65 4.07
C GLY A 22 11.09 -11.48 4.34
N ALA A 23 12.25 -10.84 4.48
CA ALA A 23 13.50 -11.50 4.84
C ALA A 23 13.50 -12.09 6.25
N LEU A 24 12.70 -11.52 7.15
CA LEU A 24 12.46 -12.04 8.52
C LEU A 24 11.37 -13.13 8.56
N GLY A 25 10.80 -13.52 7.41
CA GLY A 25 9.82 -14.61 7.31
C GLY A 25 8.36 -14.18 7.45
N TYR A 26 8.07 -12.89 7.48
CA TYR A 26 6.69 -12.42 7.52
C TYR A 26 6.05 -12.34 6.13
N SER A 27 4.76 -12.58 6.08
CA SER A 27 3.97 -12.41 4.86
C SER A 27 3.60 -10.95 4.65
N VAL A 28 3.99 -10.39 3.50
CA VAL A 28 3.70 -9.01 3.12
C VAL A 28 2.89 -8.99 1.83
N TYR A 29 1.73 -8.38 1.88
CA TYR A 29 0.85 -8.13 0.74
C TYR A 29 1.18 -6.76 0.14
N ASP A 30 1.83 -6.73 -1.01
CA ASP A 30 2.08 -5.51 -1.79
C ASP A 30 0.83 -5.18 -2.63
N SER A 31 0.06 -4.19 -2.20
CA SER A 31 -1.21 -3.83 -2.84
C SER A 31 -1.04 -3.34 -4.28
N ASP A 32 0.05 -2.67 -4.61
CA ASP A 32 0.31 -2.16 -5.97
C ASP A 32 0.59 -3.32 -6.94
N SER A 33 1.43 -4.27 -6.55
CA SER A 33 1.75 -5.45 -7.35
C SER A 33 0.53 -6.37 -7.51
N ARG A 34 -0.23 -6.58 -6.44
CA ARG A 34 -1.44 -7.41 -6.46
C ARG A 34 -2.54 -6.79 -7.31
N THR A 35 -2.72 -5.46 -7.25
CA THR A 35 -3.66 -4.75 -8.11
C THR A 35 -3.31 -4.92 -9.59
N LYS A 36 -2.02 -4.85 -9.95
CA LYS A 36 -1.57 -5.13 -11.32
C LYS A 36 -1.89 -6.57 -11.74
N ALA A 37 -1.70 -7.54 -10.85
CA ALA A 37 -2.04 -8.93 -11.12
C ALA A 37 -3.56 -9.13 -11.31
N LEU A 38 -4.39 -8.43 -10.52
CA LEU A 38 -5.85 -8.42 -10.71
C LEU A 38 -6.25 -7.86 -12.09
N TYR A 39 -5.60 -6.79 -12.55
CA TYR A 39 -5.85 -6.25 -13.89
C TYR A 39 -5.42 -7.18 -15.03
N ALA A 40 -4.47 -8.06 -14.79
CA ALA A 40 -4.02 -9.06 -15.77
C ALA A 40 -4.98 -10.27 -15.87
N ASP A 41 -5.88 -10.46 -14.91
CA ASP A 41 -6.93 -11.47 -14.97
C ASP A 41 -8.04 -11.03 -15.95
N PRO A 42 -8.31 -11.77 -17.05
CA PRO A 42 -9.29 -11.36 -18.06
C PRO A 42 -10.71 -11.18 -17.50
N VAL A 43 -11.11 -11.98 -16.50
CA VAL A 43 -12.46 -11.91 -15.90
C VAL A 43 -12.58 -10.64 -15.06
N VAL A 44 -11.54 -10.31 -14.29
CA VAL A 44 -11.49 -9.08 -13.49
C VAL A 44 -11.40 -7.87 -14.40
N ALA A 45 -10.57 -7.92 -15.45
CA ALA A 45 -10.45 -6.87 -16.46
C ALA A 45 -11.79 -6.54 -17.09
N GLN A 46 -12.52 -7.54 -17.59
CA GLN A 46 -13.83 -7.37 -18.20
C GLN A 46 -14.85 -6.78 -17.20
N LYS A 47 -14.84 -7.22 -15.95
CA LYS A 47 -15.69 -6.66 -14.91
C LYS A 47 -15.40 -5.16 -14.69
N ILE A 48 -14.12 -4.79 -14.55
CA ILE A 48 -13.71 -3.40 -14.36
C ILE A 48 -14.15 -2.56 -15.56
N GLU A 49 -13.88 -3.01 -16.79
CA GLU A 49 -14.24 -2.30 -18.01
C GLU A 49 -15.76 -2.10 -18.15
N SER A 50 -16.55 -3.13 -17.80
CA SER A 50 -18.02 -3.03 -17.87
C SER A 50 -18.58 -2.08 -16.81
N GLU A 51 -18.02 -2.06 -15.62
CA GLU A 51 -18.51 -1.22 -14.52
C GLU A 51 -17.99 0.22 -14.61
N VAL A 52 -16.73 0.43 -15.01
CA VAL A 52 -16.14 1.76 -15.16
C VAL A 52 -16.53 2.41 -16.48
N GLY A 53 -16.72 1.60 -17.54
CA GLY A 53 -17.06 2.08 -18.89
C GLY A 53 -15.85 2.55 -19.69
N VAL A 54 -14.63 2.12 -19.31
CA VAL A 54 -13.36 2.49 -19.94
C VAL A 54 -12.47 1.26 -20.06
N GLU A 55 -11.87 1.05 -21.24
CA GLU A 55 -10.89 -0.02 -21.46
C GLU A 55 -9.65 0.16 -20.57
N LEU A 56 -9.17 -0.93 -19.96
CA LEU A 56 -7.97 -0.92 -19.10
C LEU A 56 -6.73 -0.37 -19.82
N ALA A 57 -6.62 -0.57 -21.12
CA ALA A 57 -5.54 -0.01 -21.95
C ALA A 57 -5.51 1.54 -21.94
N ARG A 58 -6.61 2.18 -21.59
CA ARG A 58 -6.74 3.65 -21.52
C ARG A 58 -6.65 4.20 -20.09
N MET A 59 -6.34 3.35 -19.11
CA MET A 59 -6.34 3.72 -17.68
C MET A 59 -5.38 4.85 -17.32
N GLY A 60 -4.30 5.07 -18.10
CA GLY A 60 -3.40 6.22 -17.86
C GLY A 60 -4.12 7.58 -17.86
N LYS A 61 -5.20 7.70 -18.64
CA LYS A 61 -6.02 8.93 -18.72
C LYS A 61 -7.06 9.04 -17.60
N LEU A 62 -7.32 7.98 -16.83
CA LEU A 62 -8.28 8.00 -15.72
C LEU A 62 -7.79 8.88 -14.57
N PHE A 63 -6.48 9.02 -14.41
CA PHE A 63 -5.90 9.91 -13.39
C PHE A 63 -6.18 11.39 -13.66
N GLU A 64 -6.56 11.75 -14.88
CA GLU A 64 -6.95 13.10 -15.28
C GLU A 64 -8.44 13.39 -15.01
N ASN A 65 -9.25 12.33 -14.73
CA ASN A 65 -10.68 12.44 -14.46
C ASN A 65 -11.00 11.89 -13.06
N PRO A 66 -11.24 12.77 -12.06
CA PRO A 66 -11.48 12.37 -10.68
C PRO A 66 -12.72 11.47 -10.49
N GLU A 67 -13.78 11.66 -11.31
CA GLU A 67 -14.99 10.85 -11.20
C GLU A 67 -14.76 9.42 -11.70
N LEU A 68 -14.09 9.28 -12.83
CA LEU A 68 -13.72 7.97 -13.36
C LEU A 68 -12.72 7.25 -12.42
N LEU A 69 -11.78 7.99 -11.84
CA LEU A 69 -10.86 7.43 -10.85
C LEU A 69 -11.62 6.92 -9.62
N LYS A 70 -12.55 7.71 -9.09
CA LYS A 70 -13.39 7.30 -7.95
C LYS A 70 -14.23 6.06 -8.29
N LYS A 71 -14.76 5.99 -9.50
CA LYS A 71 -15.53 4.84 -9.96
C LYS A 71 -14.65 3.59 -10.10
N LEU A 72 -13.44 3.72 -10.65
CA LEU A 72 -12.46 2.64 -10.69
C LEU A 72 -12.11 2.15 -9.29
N GLU A 73 -11.79 3.07 -8.38
CA GLU A 73 -11.47 2.73 -6.99
C GLU A 73 -12.61 1.98 -6.29
N SER A 74 -13.87 2.37 -6.54
CA SER A 74 -15.03 1.69 -5.95
C SER A 74 -15.20 0.23 -6.41
N VAL A 75 -14.69 -0.11 -7.60
CA VAL A 75 -14.67 -1.49 -8.13
C VAL A 75 -13.44 -2.26 -7.68
N VAL A 76 -12.27 -1.61 -7.72
CA VAL A 76 -10.97 -2.27 -7.50
C VAL A 76 -10.68 -2.50 -6.03
N HIS A 77 -10.97 -1.52 -5.16
CA HIS A 77 -10.63 -1.66 -3.74
C HIS A 77 -11.32 -2.84 -3.04
N PRO A 78 -12.61 -3.17 -3.29
CA PRO A 78 -13.22 -4.39 -2.76
C PRO A 78 -12.55 -5.68 -3.25
N LEU A 79 -12.06 -5.70 -4.50
CA LEU A 79 -11.32 -6.86 -5.04
C LEU A 79 -9.97 -7.02 -4.34
N VAL A 80 -9.24 -5.92 -4.13
CA VAL A 80 -7.98 -5.91 -3.39
C VAL A 80 -8.19 -6.37 -1.95
N LEU A 81 -9.22 -5.87 -1.27
CA LEU A 81 -9.53 -6.29 0.09
C LEU A 81 -9.85 -7.78 0.16
N SER A 82 -10.69 -8.29 -0.74
CA SER A 82 -11.02 -9.72 -0.82
C SER A 82 -9.80 -10.59 -1.11
N ASP A 83 -8.89 -10.11 -1.98
CA ASP A 83 -7.64 -10.80 -2.27
C ASP A 83 -6.69 -10.81 -1.07
N PHE A 84 -6.61 -9.70 -0.34
CA PHE A 84 -5.84 -9.61 0.90
C PHE A 84 -6.38 -10.56 1.98
N GLU A 85 -7.70 -10.63 2.16
CA GLU A 85 -8.30 -11.55 3.15
C GLU A 85 -7.96 -13.01 2.84
N ARG A 86 -7.98 -13.40 1.56
CA ARG A 86 -7.54 -14.74 1.13
C ARG A 86 -6.05 -14.96 1.38
N PHE A 87 -5.22 -13.96 1.07
CA PHE A 87 -3.79 -14.00 1.32
C PHE A 87 -3.50 -14.16 2.82
N ALA A 88 -4.15 -13.37 3.67
CA ALA A 88 -4.01 -13.45 5.11
C ALA A 88 -4.43 -14.83 5.64
N ALA A 89 -5.58 -15.36 5.20
CA ALA A 89 -6.07 -16.67 5.62
C ALA A 89 -5.12 -17.84 5.25
N GLN A 90 -4.30 -17.68 4.21
CA GLN A 90 -3.32 -18.66 3.76
C GLN A 90 -1.92 -18.46 4.36
N SER A 91 -1.71 -17.35 5.07
CA SER A 91 -0.42 -17.03 5.66
C SER A 91 -0.11 -17.91 6.87
N ALA A 92 1.14 -18.34 6.96
CA ALA A 92 1.69 -19.00 8.15
C ALA A 92 2.29 -18.02 9.16
N SER A 93 2.47 -16.75 8.81
CA SER A 93 3.02 -15.73 9.71
C SER A 93 1.93 -14.95 10.44
N ASP A 94 2.23 -14.53 11.64
CA ASP A 94 1.45 -13.61 12.46
C ASP A 94 2.42 -12.61 13.11
N PRO A 95 2.33 -11.33 12.81
CA PRO A 95 1.35 -10.64 11.99
C PRO A 95 1.52 -10.86 10.46
N VAL A 96 0.46 -10.47 9.71
CA VAL A 96 0.46 -10.31 8.25
C VAL A 96 0.46 -8.81 7.93
N PHE A 97 1.29 -8.41 6.98
CA PHE A 97 1.44 -7.01 6.60
C PHE A 97 0.74 -6.69 5.28
N PHE A 98 0.19 -5.49 5.19
CA PHE A 98 -0.39 -4.91 3.97
C PHE A 98 0.35 -3.63 3.64
N GLU A 99 1.06 -3.59 2.51
CA GLU A 99 1.74 -2.37 2.04
C GLU A 99 0.82 -1.58 1.11
N SER A 100 0.53 -0.32 1.47
CA SER A 100 -0.21 0.60 0.62
C SER A 100 0.08 2.06 0.93
N ALA A 101 0.20 2.89 -0.10
CA ALA A 101 0.33 4.33 0.06
C ALA A 101 -1.01 5.04 0.30
N ILE A 102 -2.14 4.37 0.04
CA ILE A 102 -3.46 5.03 -0.01
C ILE A 102 -4.51 4.38 0.90
N ALA A 103 -4.30 3.16 1.38
CA ALA A 103 -5.33 2.43 2.14
C ALA A 103 -5.76 3.17 3.42
N ALA A 104 -4.84 3.87 4.08
CA ALA A 104 -5.13 4.63 5.31
C ALA A 104 -6.16 5.77 5.11
N ASP A 105 -6.33 6.25 3.87
CA ASP A 105 -7.24 7.35 3.52
C ASP A 105 -8.57 6.87 2.90
N LYS A 106 -8.78 5.55 2.83
CA LYS A 106 -9.96 4.97 2.15
C LYS A 106 -10.90 4.34 3.17
N PRO A 107 -12.16 4.82 3.27
CA PRO A 107 -13.12 4.32 4.26
C PRO A 107 -13.38 2.81 4.20
N LEU A 108 -13.17 2.18 3.03
CA LEU A 108 -13.32 0.73 2.87
C LEU A 108 -12.35 -0.07 3.76
N PHE A 109 -11.21 0.52 4.09
CA PHE A 109 -10.18 -0.13 4.91
C PHE A 109 -10.28 0.24 6.40
N ASP A 110 -11.29 1.04 6.79
CA ASP A 110 -11.51 1.39 8.19
C ASP A 110 -11.79 0.12 9.01
N GLY A 111 -11.01 -0.08 10.08
CA GLY A 111 -11.14 -1.24 10.95
C GLY A 111 -10.65 -2.57 10.39
N VAL A 112 -10.01 -2.58 9.20
CA VAL A 112 -9.40 -3.79 8.62
C VAL A 112 -8.09 -4.14 9.30
N PHE A 113 -7.34 -3.14 9.74
CA PHE A 113 -6.00 -3.30 10.31
C PHE A 113 -6.03 -3.08 11.82
N ASP A 114 -5.31 -3.93 12.53
CA ASP A 114 -5.14 -3.84 14.00
C ASP A 114 -4.15 -2.74 14.35
N ASP A 115 -3.13 -2.51 13.49
CA ASP A 115 -2.12 -1.46 13.66
C ASP A 115 -1.74 -0.82 12.34
N VAL A 116 -1.23 0.40 12.43
CA VAL A 116 -0.74 1.19 11.31
C VAL A 116 0.70 1.63 11.55
N ILE A 117 1.60 1.23 10.67
CA ILE A 117 3.00 1.70 10.63
C ILE A 117 3.11 2.78 9.57
N LEU A 118 3.39 4.00 9.97
CA LEU A 118 3.72 5.09 9.06
C LEU A 118 5.22 5.12 8.79
N VAL A 119 5.62 4.96 7.54
CA VAL A 119 6.99 5.16 7.08
C VAL A 119 7.12 6.56 6.50
N ARG A 120 7.94 7.40 7.11
CA ARG A 120 8.15 8.79 6.74
C ARG A 120 9.60 9.03 6.32
N ALA A 121 9.79 9.86 5.31
CA ALA A 121 11.10 10.40 4.94
C ALA A 121 10.96 11.86 4.52
N PRO A 122 12.01 12.70 4.68
CA PRO A 122 12.01 14.08 4.23
C PRO A 122 11.66 14.20 2.74
N TYR A 123 10.96 15.28 2.37
CA TYR A 123 10.53 15.51 0.98
C TYR A 123 11.69 15.38 -0.03
N ARG A 124 12.83 16.04 0.28
CA ARG A 124 14.02 15.98 -0.56
C ARG A 124 14.50 14.55 -0.80
N THR A 125 14.62 13.77 0.25
CA THR A 125 15.03 12.37 0.19
C THR A 125 14.05 11.53 -0.65
N ARG A 126 12.74 11.78 -0.52
CA ARG A 126 11.71 11.08 -1.30
C ARG A 126 11.79 11.39 -2.79
N VAL A 127 12.02 12.66 -3.16
CA VAL A 127 12.18 13.07 -4.56
C VAL A 127 13.47 12.52 -5.15
N GLU A 128 14.57 12.49 -4.41
CA GLU A 128 15.83 11.88 -4.83
C GLU A 128 15.68 10.36 -5.09
N ARG A 129 14.88 9.67 -4.26
CA ARG A 129 14.60 8.24 -4.41
C ARG A 129 13.60 7.93 -5.54
N ASN A 130 12.66 8.84 -5.79
CA ASN A 130 11.61 8.67 -6.78
C ASN A 130 11.10 10.02 -7.29
N GLU A 131 11.43 10.37 -8.53
CA GLU A 131 11.03 11.64 -9.16
C GLU A 131 9.50 11.87 -9.18
N LYS A 132 8.70 10.78 -9.23
CA LYS A 132 7.24 10.87 -9.18
C LYS A 132 6.72 11.37 -7.82
N ALA A 133 7.57 11.41 -6.78
CA ALA A 133 7.20 11.94 -5.48
C ALA A 133 6.82 13.41 -5.58
N ALA A 134 7.51 14.20 -6.40
CA ALA A 134 7.23 15.61 -6.60
C ALA A 134 5.80 15.87 -7.12
N VAL A 135 5.32 15.04 -8.05
CA VAL A 135 3.97 15.17 -8.63
C VAL A 135 2.91 14.58 -7.70
N ARG A 136 3.19 13.44 -7.08
CA ARG A 136 2.20 12.71 -6.27
C ARG A 136 2.06 13.25 -4.85
N ASP A 137 2.98 14.06 -4.38
CA ASP A 137 2.96 14.60 -3.01
C ASP A 137 1.71 15.46 -2.74
N ALA A 138 1.19 16.13 -3.78
CA ALA A 138 -0.04 16.91 -3.69
C ALA A 138 -1.30 16.04 -3.49
N PHE A 139 -1.25 14.76 -3.86
CA PHE A 139 -2.39 13.84 -3.85
C PHE A 139 -2.30 12.77 -2.75
N GLN A 140 -1.14 12.61 -2.12
CA GLN A 140 -0.94 11.66 -1.04
C GLN A 140 -0.91 12.39 0.31
N ARG A 141 -1.68 11.90 1.26
CA ARG A 141 -1.71 12.41 2.63
C ARG A 141 -1.14 11.36 3.58
N GLU A 142 -0.51 11.82 4.63
CA GLU A 142 -0.19 10.94 5.75
C GLU A 142 -1.46 10.70 6.56
N PRO A 143 -1.65 9.48 7.09
CA PRO A 143 -2.81 9.19 7.92
C PRO A 143 -2.80 10.09 9.16
N SER A 144 -3.99 10.49 9.60
CA SER A 144 -4.15 11.29 10.82
C SER A 144 -3.88 10.48 12.10
N ARG A 145 -3.92 9.15 12.00
CA ARG A 145 -3.65 8.21 13.10
C ARG A 145 -2.73 7.10 12.62
N TYR A 146 -1.76 6.77 13.42
CA TYR A 146 -0.87 5.63 13.26
C TYR A 146 -0.40 5.18 14.65
N ASP A 147 -0.05 3.90 14.77
CA ASP A 147 0.40 3.31 16.03
C ASP A 147 1.91 3.35 16.13
N PHE A 148 2.60 3.20 14.99
CA PHE A 148 4.06 3.21 14.91
C PHE A 148 4.55 4.15 13.82
N LEU A 149 5.70 4.80 14.07
CA LEU A 149 6.39 5.68 13.12
C LEU A 149 7.81 5.17 12.85
N ILE A 150 8.14 5.04 11.57
CA ILE A 150 9.51 4.82 11.09
C ILE A 150 9.98 6.07 10.37
N GLU A 151 10.87 6.84 10.99
CA GLU A 151 11.60 7.92 10.31
C GLU A 151 12.74 7.29 9.51
N ASN A 152 12.61 7.33 8.16
CA ASN A 152 13.56 6.73 7.21
C ASN A 152 14.42 7.81 6.55
N ASP A 153 15.27 8.41 7.33
CA ASP A 153 16.20 9.49 6.97
C ASP A 153 17.68 9.09 7.07
N GLY A 154 17.94 7.86 7.53
CA GLY A 154 19.27 7.29 7.74
C GLY A 154 19.64 6.17 6.78
N SER A 155 20.47 5.27 7.26
CA SER A 155 20.97 4.09 6.53
C SER A 155 19.94 2.96 6.44
N LEU A 156 20.20 1.98 5.56
CA LEU A 156 19.40 0.76 5.48
C LEU A 156 19.48 -0.08 6.77
N GLU A 157 20.64 -0.07 7.44
CA GLU A 157 20.83 -0.77 8.71
C GLU A 157 19.96 -0.17 9.80
N GLU A 158 19.92 1.17 9.93
CA GLU A 158 19.04 1.87 10.85
C GLU A 158 17.56 1.59 10.55
N LEU A 159 17.17 1.53 9.25
CA LEU A 159 15.82 1.18 8.86
C LEU A 159 15.45 -0.23 9.32
N LYS A 160 16.38 -1.18 9.20
CA LYS A 160 16.23 -2.55 9.66
C LYS A 160 16.04 -2.62 11.17
N GLU A 161 16.92 -1.95 11.93
CA GLU A 161 16.82 -1.89 13.39
C GLU A 161 15.48 -1.30 13.86
N LYS A 162 15.05 -0.18 13.24
CA LYS A 162 13.74 0.44 13.53
C LYS A 162 12.57 -0.51 13.22
N THR A 163 12.65 -1.26 12.11
CA THR A 163 11.64 -2.24 11.73
C THR A 163 11.57 -3.39 12.73
N GLU A 164 12.71 -3.95 13.12
CA GLU A 164 12.79 -5.03 14.12
C GLU A 164 12.32 -4.56 15.51
N LEU A 165 12.57 -3.30 15.87
CA LEU A 165 12.09 -2.73 17.15
C LEU A 165 10.56 -2.70 17.20
N ILE A 166 9.90 -2.33 16.09
CA ILE A 166 8.44 -2.34 16.00
C ILE A 166 7.90 -3.76 16.08
N LEU A 167 8.53 -4.73 15.39
CA LEU A 167 8.12 -6.13 15.44
C LEU A 167 8.08 -6.72 16.85
N ARG A 168 8.95 -6.25 17.75
CA ARG A 168 8.96 -6.68 19.16
C ARG A 168 7.80 -6.09 19.98
N GLN A 169 7.09 -5.11 19.46
CA GLN A 169 5.97 -4.44 20.11
C GLN A 169 4.61 -4.90 19.54
N LEU A 170 4.61 -5.51 18.36
CA LEU A 170 3.44 -6.14 17.75
C LEU A 170 3.15 -7.50 18.37
#